data_a220c67f348e1c20dec19bc3a37759b1
#
_entry.id   a220c67f348e1c20dec19bc3a37759b1
#
_cell.length_a   1.000
_cell.length_b   1.000
_cell.length_c   1.000
_cell.angle_alpha   90.00
_cell.angle_beta   90.00
_cell.angle_gamma   90.00
#
_symmetry.space_group_name_H-M   'P 1'
#
loop_
_entity.id
_entity.type
_entity.pdbx_description
1 polymer ?
#
loop_
_entity_poly.entity_id
_entity_poly.type
_entity_poly.pdbx_seq_one_letter_code
_entity_poly.pdbx_strand_id
1 'polypeptide(L)'
;MEKVDENYKVPNLEKGIAVLEYLSLRSAGETLQDIKSALDISQTTAYRILNTLVRLEYLNFSEDTKRYKLSRKLLTLGFRSLNEHNLLETVLPHLRDLRDQVKDTACFGVLGDEKGIFIEQAQGHHTFRFVLSPGKPFELHCSAPGKAIMAYLPKTVRDRYLSYMTFTRYNSRTITSREAYLEELEKVGKQGYAMDNEEELSGVICVGAPIFNYTGYPCGAIWISGPKDRLSKEVVKNTVKTIKEVTGLISNELGFRK
;
A
#
# COMPACT_ATOMS: atom_id res chain seq x y z
N MET A 1 -10.96 -11.76 16.06
CA MET A 1 -11.64 -10.48 16.37
C MET A 1 -12.72 -10.76 17.38
N GLU A 2 -12.61 -10.27 18.61
CA GLU A 2 -13.77 -10.14 19.47
C GLU A 2 -14.83 -9.34 18.71
N LYS A 3 -16.09 -9.82 18.72
CA LYS A 3 -17.22 -9.06 18.20
C LYS A 3 -17.20 -7.72 18.94
N VAL A 4 -16.91 -6.64 18.20
CA VAL A 4 -17.10 -5.29 18.74
C VAL A 4 -18.56 -5.22 19.16
N ASP A 5 -18.79 -5.04 20.45
CA ASP A 5 -20.13 -4.99 21.03
C ASP A 5 -20.90 -3.87 20.34
N GLU A 6 -22.06 -4.17 19.77
CA GLU A 6 -22.89 -3.17 19.04
C GLU A 6 -23.26 -1.97 19.90
N ASN A 7 -23.16 -2.07 21.22
CA ASN A 7 -23.40 -1.00 22.18
C ASN A 7 -22.39 0.15 22.13
N TYR A 8 -21.21 -0.01 21.45
CA TYR A 8 -20.17 1.01 21.36
C TYR A 8 -20.14 1.75 20.02
N LYS A 9 -21.16 1.59 19.17
CA LYS A 9 -21.27 2.31 17.91
C LYS A 9 -21.52 3.81 18.12
N VAL A 10 -20.78 4.64 17.37
CA VAL A 10 -21.01 6.09 17.28
C VAL A 10 -21.39 6.41 15.84
N PRO A 11 -22.70 6.34 15.49
CA PRO A 11 -23.13 6.38 14.09
C PRO A 11 -22.69 7.63 13.31
N ASN A 12 -22.59 8.78 13.98
CA ASN A 12 -22.16 10.01 13.33
C ASN A 12 -20.65 10.04 13.07
N LEU A 13 -19.85 9.35 13.88
CA LEU A 13 -18.41 9.18 13.63
C LEU A 13 -18.18 8.25 12.44
N GLU A 14 -18.88 7.11 12.39
CA GLU A 14 -18.83 6.18 11.27
C GLU A 14 -19.20 6.87 9.96
N LYS A 15 -20.28 7.64 9.94
CA LYS A 15 -20.69 8.44 8.78
C LYS A 15 -19.65 9.50 8.40
N GLY A 16 -18.98 10.11 9.37
CA GLY A 16 -17.92 11.08 9.13
C GLY A 16 -16.71 10.44 8.45
N ILE A 17 -16.31 9.25 8.89
CA ILE A 17 -15.24 8.47 8.26
C ILE A 17 -15.64 8.05 6.84
N ALA A 18 -16.86 7.52 6.66
CA ALA A 18 -17.39 7.16 5.35
C ALA A 18 -17.38 8.35 4.36
N VAL A 19 -17.64 9.57 4.82
CA VAL A 19 -17.51 10.78 3.99
C VAL A 19 -16.07 11.00 3.53
N LEU A 20 -15.08 10.84 4.41
CA LEU A 20 -13.67 11.00 4.06
C LEU A 20 -13.23 9.93 3.05
N GLU A 21 -13.62 8.69 3.27
CA GLU A 21 -13.34 7.57 2.37
C GLU A 21 -13.99 7.77 1.00
N TYR A 22 -15.26 8.18 0.97
CA TYR A 22 -15.98 8.48 -0.27
C TYR A 22 -15.28 9.57 -1.08
N LEU A 23 -14.84 10.64 -0.44
CA LEU A 23 -14.14 11.76 -1.09
C LEU A 23 -12.70 11.41 -1.51
N SER A 24 -12.08 10.40 -0.90
CA SER A 24 -10.72 9.98 -1.26
C SER A 24 -10.60 9.48 -2.70
N LEU A 25 -11.68 8.96 -3.25
CA LEU A 25 -11.78 8.45 -4.61
C LEU A 25 -12.19 9.53 -5.64
N ARG A 26 -12.35 10.80 -5.21
CA ARG A 26 -12.94 11.88 -6.03
C ARG A 26 -12.12 13.16 -5.99
N SER A 27 -11.11 13.22 -6.83
CA SER A 27 -10.16 14.34 -6.89
C SER A 27 -10.82 15.70 -7.20
N ALA A 28 -11.93 15.71 -7.94
CA ALA A 28 -12.70 16.91 -8.24
C ALA A 28 -13.50 17.44 -7.02
N GLY A 29 -13.67 16.59 -6.00
CA GLY A 29 -14.59 16.85 -4.88
C GLY A 29 -16.05 16.65 -5.26
N GLU A 30 -16.95 16.69 -4.25
CA GLU A 30 -18.37 16.42 -4.44
C GLU A 30 -19.25 17.44 -3.72
N THR A 31 -20.49 17.63 -4.20
CA THR A 31 -21.47 18.47 -3.53
C THR A 31 -22.11 17.76 -2.34
N LEU A 32 -22.76 18.49 -1.45
CA LEU A 32 -23.53 17.92 -0.34
C LEU A 32 -24.58 16.92 -0.85
N GLN A 33 -25.22 17.24 -1.98
CA GLN A 33 -26.27 16.38 -2.55
C GLN A 33 -25.70 15.05 -3.05
N ASP A 34 -24.53 15.07 -3.72
CA ASP A 34 -23.87 13.87 -4.21
C ASP A 34 -23.45 12.95 -3.05
N ILE A 35 -22.82 13.56 -2.01
CA ILE A 35 -22.35 12.83 -0.81
C ILE A 35 -23.53 12.21 -0.06
N LYS A 36 -24.59 12.98 0.15
CA LYS A 36 -25.81 12.51 0.83
C LYS A 36 -26.42 11.31 0.11
N SER A 37 -26.55 11.41 -1.24
CA SER A 37 -27.15 10.36 -2.05
C SER A 37 -26.29 9.10 -2.10
N ALA A 38 -24.97 9.26 -2.21
CA ALA A 38 -24.05 8.12 -2.29
C ALA A 38 -23.93 7.33 -0.98
N LEU A 39 -24.04 8.01 0.17
CA LEU A 39 -23.88 7.40 1.49
C LEU A 39 -25.23 7.12 2.21
N ASP A 40 -26.35 7.37 1.54
CA ASP A 40 -27.71 7.20 2.10
C ASP A 40 -27.89 7.83 3.48
N ILE A 41 -27.47 9.11 3.61
CA ILE A 41 -27.59 9.86 4.86
C ILE A 41 -28.54 11.05 4.67
N SER A 42 -29.25 11.43 5.76
CA SER A 42 -30.15 12.57 5.71
C SER A 42 -29.39 13.88 5.42
N GLN A 43 -30.04 14.83 4.75
CA GLN A 43 -29.44 16.12 4.42
C GLN A 43 -28.91 16.86 5.64
N THR A 44 -29.66 16.83 6.74
CA THR A 44 -29.23 17.46 8.00
C THR A 44 -28.00 16.80 8.58
N THR A 45 -27.91 15.48 8.54
CA THR A 45 -26.74 14.72 9.01
C THR A 45 -25.52 15.02 8.12
N ALA A 46 -25.68 14.95 6.80
CA ALA A 46 -24.59 15.28 5.87
C ALA A 46 -24.06 16.70 6.10
N TYR A 47 -24.95 17.68 6.19
CA TYR A 47 -24.60 19.08 6.43
C TYR A 47 -23.78 19.24 7.72
N ARG A 48 -24.25 18.65 8.83
CA ARG A 48 -23.56 18.73 10.14
C ARG A 48 -22.18 18.07 10.10
N ILE A 49 -22.07 16.91 9.48
CA ILE A 49 -20.79 16.18 9.33
C ILE A 49 -19.82 17.00 8.48
N LEU A 50 -20.24 17.47 7.30
CA LEU A 50 -19.41 18.25 6.39
C LEU A 50 -18.90 19.55 7.02
N ASN A 51 -19.76 20.31 7.67
CA ASN A 51 -19.34 21.52 8.39
C ASN A 51 -18.40 21.22 9.56
N THR A 52 -18.61 20.12 10.27
CA THR A 52 -17.69 19.68 11.33
C THR A 52 -16.31 19.37 10.75
N LEU A 53 -16.25 18.61 9.66
CA LEU A 53 -14.99 18.23 8.99
C LEU A 53 -14.29 19.46 8.39
N VAL A 54 -15.02 20.43 7.83
CA VAL A 54 -14.46 21.71 7.37
C VAL A 54 -13.90 22.52 8.53
N ARG A 55 -14.67 22.70 9.62
CA ARG A 55 -14.21 23.41 10.81
C ARG A 55 -12.98 22.77 11.46
N LEU A 56 -12.90 21.44 11.41
CA LEU A 56 -11.74 20.67 11.88
C LEU A 56 -10.62 20.60 10.83
N GLU A 57 -10.76 21.26 9.69
CA GLU A 57 -9.78 21.32 8.60
C GLU A 57 -9.47 19.97 7.93
N TYR A 58 -10.34 18.97 8.04
CA TYR A 58 -10.22 17.70 7.28
C TYR A 58 -10.77 17.81 5.88
N LEU A 59 -11.69 18.75 5.64
CA LEU A 59 -12.21 19.09 4.32
C LEU A 59 -11.97 20.56 4.00
N ASN A 60 -11.79 20.84 2.71
CA ASN A 60 -11.90 22.18 2.13
C ASN A 60 -13.26 22.29 1.44
N PHE A 61 -13.91 23.42 1.60
CA PHE A 61 -15.14 23.77 0.90
C PHE A 61 -14.88 24.92 -0.08
N SER A 62 -15.37 24.79 -1.31
CA SER A 62 -15.30 25.84 -2.33
C SER A 62 -16.66 26.51 -2.46
N GLU A 63 -16.71 27.79 -2.19
CA GLU A 63 -17.95 28.59 -2.35
C GLU A 63 -18.42 28.70 -3.80
N ASP A 64 -17.48 28.76 -4.76
CA ASP A 64 -17.79 28.90 -6.18
C ASP A 64 -18.41 27.62 -6.76
N THR A 65 -17.86 26.45 -6.40
CA THR A 65 -18.28 25.15 -6.95
C THR A 65 -19.25 24.41 -6.02
N LYS A 66 -19.44 24.88 -4.78
CA LYS A 66 -20.21 24.21 -3.72
C LYS A 66 -19.74 22.77 -3.45
N ARG A 67 -18.44 22.47 -3.69
CA ARG A 67 -17.84 21.16 -3.54
C ARG A 67 -16.96 21.07 -2.31
N TYR A 68 -16.98 19.90 -1.69
CA TYR A 68 -16.12 19.48 -0.58
C TYR A 68 -15.01 18.59 -1.12
N LYS A 69 -13.77 18.86 -0.69
CA LYS A 69 -12.57 18.07 -1.04
C LYS A 69 -11.80 17.72 0.22
N LEU A 70 -11.05 16.63 0.19
CA LEU A 70 -10.10 16.31 1.25
C LEU A 70 -9.05 17.42 1.39
N SER A 71 -8.72 17.76 2.61
CA SER A 71 -7.63 18.70 2.91
C SER A 71 -6.28 17.96 3.07
N ARG A 72 -5.18 18.72 2.98
CA ARG A 72 -3.83 18.21 3.22
C ARG A 72 -3.55 17.84 4.68
N LYS A 73 -4.41 18.19 5.62
CA LYS A 73 -4.29 17.79 7.03
C LYS A 73 -4.29 16.27 7.19
N LEU A 74 -5.00 15.55 6.32
CA LEU A 74 -5.01 14.09 6.31
C LEU A 74 -3.62 13.50 6.01
N LEU A 75 -2.81 14.16 5.16
CA LEU A 75 -1.43 13.74 4.91
C LEU A 75 -0.60 13.81 6.20
N THR A 76 -0.75 14.87 6.99
CA THR A 76 -0.03 15.03 8.27
C THR A 76 -0.35 13.89 9.24
N LEU A 77 -1.62 13.47 9.31
CA LEU A 77 -2.01 12.32 10.15
C LEU A 77 -1.47 11.01 9.60
N GLY A 78 -1.58 10.81 8.29
CA GLY A 78 -1.05 9.62 7.61
C GLY A 78 0.45 9.47 7.83
N PHE A 79 1.24 10.52 7.61
CA PHE A 79 2.68 10.49 7.86
C PHE A 79 3.03 10.23 9.32
N ARG A 80 2.29 10.81 10.28
CA ARG A 80 2.50 10.54 11.71
C ARG A 80 2.13 9.11 12.10
N SER A 81 1.16 8.49 11.41
CA SER A 81 0.75 7.09 11.66
C SER A 81 1.80 6.08 11.21
N LEU A 82 2.66 6.45 10.25
CA LEU A 82 3.77 5.61 9.80
C LEU A 82 4.88 5.46 10.88
N ASN A 83 4.79 6.17 11.98
CA ASN A 83 5.49 6.05 13.28
C ASN A 83 7.02 5.89 13.27
N GLU A 84 7.67 5.98 12.14
CA GLU A 84 9.11 5.95 12.04
C GLU A 84 9.57 7.25 11.39
N HIS A 85 10.36 8.01 12.10
CA HIS A 85 11.02 9.19 11.58
C HIS A 85 11.58 8.90 10.20
N ASN A 86 10.99 9.55 9.19
CA ASN A 86 11.54 9.63 7.84
C ASN A 86 11.57 8.36 6.98
N LEU A 87 10.75 7.31 7.22
CA LEU A 87 10.79 6.13 6.33
C LEU A 87 10.66 6.51 4.85
N LEU A 88 9.69 7.36 4.50
CA LEU A 88 9.52 7.81 3.12
C LEU A 88 10.69 8.70 2.66
N GLU A 89 11.19 9.60 3.51
CA GLU A 89 12.32 10.47 3.19
C GLU A 89 13.60 9.66 2.96
N THR A 90 13.82 8.61 3.75
CA THR A 90 14.93 7.66 3.57
C THR A 90 14.77 6.84 2.29
N VAL A 91 13.55 6.33 2.01
CA VAL A 91 13.30 5.45 0.86
C VAL A 91 13.35 6.19 -0.47
N LEU A 92 12.88 7.44 -0.54
CA LEU A 92 12.65 8.14 -1.80
C LEU A 92 13.90 8.33 -2.68
N PRO A 93 15.07 8.73 -2.16
CA PRO A 93 16.30 8.82 -2.93
C PRO A 93 16.69 7.47 -3.54
N HIS A 94 16.70 6.43 -2.73
CA HIS A 94 17.05 5.07 -3.16
C HIS A 94 16.05 4.50 -4.18
N LEU A 95 14.78 4.87 -4.08
CA LEU A 95 13.76 4.46 -5.04
C LEU A 95 14.03 5.06 -6.42
N ARG A 96 14.49 6.33 -6.46
CA ARG A 96 14.90 6.99 -7.69
C ARG A 96 16.16 6.36 -8.29
N ASP A 97 17.14 6.07 -7.46
CA ASP A 97 18.37 5.39 -7.89
C ASP A 97 18.08 4.00 -8.43
N LEU A 98 17.21 3.23 -7.78
CA LEU A 98 16.76 1.93 -8.24
C LEU A 98 16.08 2.04 -9.61
N ARG A 99 15.14 2.97 -9.78
CA ARG A 99 14.48 3.27 -11.06
C ARG A 99 15.50 3.59 -12.15
N ASP A 100 16.51 4.43 -11.83
CA ASP A 100 17.52 4.87 -12.80
C ASP A 100 18.44 3.73 -13.25
N GLN A 101 18.66 2.72 -12.39
CA GLN A 101 19.41 1.52 -12.73
C GLN A 101 18.59 0.54 -13.56
N VAL A 102 17.34 0.26 -13.17
CA VAL A 102 16.51 -0.78 -13.81
C VAL A 102 15.62 -0.25 -14.93
N LYS A 103 15.42 1.07 -15.03
CA LYS A 103 14.60 1.81 -16.02
C LYS A 103 13.09 1.55 -15.92
N ASP A 104 12.63 0.57 -15.17
CA ASP A 104 11.22 0.30 -14.88
C ASP A 104 10.76 1.02 -13.59
N THR A 105 9.44 1.07 -13.34
CA THR A 105 8.89 1.78 -12.19
C THR A 105 9.27 1.08 -10.89
N ALA A 106 9.92 1.83 -10.00
CA ALA A 106 10.24 1.41 -8.65
C ALA A 106 9.17 1.92 -7.68
N CYS A 107 8.62 1.04 -6.87
CA CYS A 107 7.51 1.30 -5.96
C CYS A 107 7.89 1.01 -4.51
N PHE A 108 7.24 1.71 -3.58
CA PHE A 108 7.36 1.50 -2.15
C PHE A 108 5.98 1.35 -1.51
N GLY A 109 5.87 0.44 -0.55
CA GLY A 109 4.64 0.22 0.21
C GLY A 109 4.90 -0.42 1.56
N VAL A 110 3.88 -0.35 2.41
CA VAL A 110 3.89 -0.84 3.78
C VAL A 110 2.71 -1.77 4.03
N LEU A 111 2.71 -2.48 5.17
CA LEU A 111 1.51 -3.21 5.62
C LEU A 111 0.46 -2.24 6.14
N GLY A 112 -0.79 -2.45 5.72
CA GLY A 112 -1.97 -1.95 6.40
C GLY A 112 -2.58 -3.04 7.29
N ASP A 113 -3.81 -2.82 7.76
CA ASP A 113 -4.48 -3.76 8.68
C ASP A 113 -4.83 -5.10 8.04
N GLU A 114 -5.26 -5.11 6.79
CA GLU A 114 -5.66 -6.32 6.06
C GLU A 114 -4.89 -6.54 4.76
N LYS A 115 -4.47 -5.47 4.11
CA LYS A 115 -3.75 -5.47 2.83
C LYS A 115 -2.49 -4.61 2.94
N GLY A 116 -1.61 -4.73 1.97
CA GLY A 116 -0.55 -3.75 1.84
C GLY A 116 -1.08 -2.43 1.28
N ILE A 117 -0.38 -1.34 1.56
CA ILE A 117 -0.72 0.01 1.09
C ILE A 117 0.45 0.54 0.27
N PHE A 118 0.17 0.89 -0.98
CA PHE A 118 1.12 1.58 -1.84
C PHE A 118 1.32 3.02 -1.36
N ILE A 119 2.56 3.42 -1.15
CA ILE A 119 2.91 4.74 -0.60
C ILE A 119 3.45 5.67 -1.68
N GLU A 120 4.47 5.23 -2.47
CA GLU A 120 5.14 6.10 -3.42
C GLU A 120 5.83 5.31 -4.54
N GLN A 121 6.14 5.98 -5.63
CA GLN A 121 6.88 5.43 -6.76
C GLN A 121 7.85 6.42 -7.39
N ALA A 122 8.93 5.88 -7.93
CA ALA A 122 9.74 6.54 -8.95
C ALA A 122 9.35 5.94 -10.31
N GLN A 123 8.67 6.72 -11.14
CA GLN A 123 8.17 6.26 -12.44
C GLN A 123 9.32 5.89 -13.37
N GLY A 124 9.20 4.75 -14.03
CA GLY A 124 10.18 4.28 -15.01
C GLY A 124 10.32 5.20 -16.24
N HIS A 125 11.41 5.05 -16.96
CA HIS A 125 11.75 5.90 -18.11
C HIS A 125 11.08 5.46 -19.43
N HIS A 126 10.47 4.28 -19.46
CA HIS A 126 9.79 3.79 -20.64
C HIS A 126 8.47 4.53 -20.91
N THR A 127 8.11 4.69 -22.20
CA THR A 127 6.82 5.29 -22.60
C THR A 127 5.65 4.50 -22.00
N PHE A 128 5.69 3.16 -22.09
CA PHE A 128 4.76 2.28 -21.38
C PHE A 128 5.37 1.92 -20.02
N ARG A 129 4.72 2.38 -18.93
CA ARG A 129 5.14 2.15 -17.55
C ARG A 129 3.94 2.01 -16.63
N PHE A 130 4.12 1.31 -15.53
CA PHE A 130 3.10 1.25 -14.48
C PHE A 130 3.08 2.55 -13.67
N VAL A 131 1.87 3.05 -13.42
CA VAL A 131 1.61 4.22 -12.57
C VAL A 131 0.52 3.84 -11.59
N LEU A 132 0.83 3.90 -10.30
CA LEU A 132 -0.09 3.64 -9.21
C LEU A 132 -0.44 4.94 -8.50
N SER A 133 -1.59 4.96 -7.84
CA SER A 133 -1.99 6.09 -6.98
C SER A 133 -1.64 5.79 -5.52
N PRO A 134 -0.99 6.69 -4.79
CA PRO A 134 -0.76 6.54 -3.35
C PRO A 134 -2.05 6.19 -2.59
N GLY A 135 -1.94 5.31 -1.60
CA GLY A 135 -3.07 4.77 -0.86
C GLY A 135 -3.77 3.57 -1.50
N LYS A 136 -3.41 3.20 -2.74
CA LYS A 136 -3.99 2.00 -3.38
C LYS A 136 -3.57 0.74 -2.61
N PRO A 137 -4.51 -0.15 -2.24
CA PRO A 137 -4.17 -1.41 -1.62
C PRO A 137 -3.53 -2.38 -2.61
N PHE A 138 -2.67 -3.28 -2.10
CA PHE A 138 -2.16 -4.45 -2.81
C PHE A 138 -2.38 -5.73 -2.00
N GLU A 139 -2.55 -6.84 -2.72
CA GLU A 139 -2.80 -8.14 -2.12
C GLU A 139 -1.53 -8.72 -1.49
N LEU A 140 -1.68 -9.37 -0.32
CA LEU A 140 -0.53 -9.94 0.37
C LEU A 140 -0.11 -11.30 -0.20
N HIS A 141 -1.05 -12.07 -0.78
CA HIS A 141 -0.79 -13.44 -1.22
C HIS A 141 -0.20 -13.58 -2.63
N CYS A 142 -0.46 -12.63 -3.52
CA CYS A 142 -0.05 -12.72 -4.92
C CYS A 142 0.84 -11.56 -5.39
N SER A 143 1.06 -10.51 -4.59
CA SER A 143 1.96 -9.43 -4.94
C SER A 143 3.39 -9.64 -4.43
N ALA A 144 4.38 -9.14 -5.14
CA ALA A 144 5.78 -9.21 -4.72
C ALA A 144 6.02 -8.49 -3.38
N PRO A 145 5.55 -7.23 -3.14
CA PRO A 145 5.73 -6.57 -1.85
C PRO A 145 5.02 -7.29 -0.70
N GLY A 146 3.81 -7.80 -0.94
CA GLY A 146 3.07 -8.56 0.06
C GLY A 146 3.83 -9.80 0.53
N LYS A 147 4.28 -10.64 -0.39
CA LYS A 147 5.08 -11.83 -0.08
C LYS A 147 6.42 -11.46 0.58
N ALA A 148 7.08 -10.38 0.12
CA ALA A 148 8.35 -9.93 0.69
C ALA A 148 8.22 -9.53 2.17
N ILE A 149 7.17 -8.79 2.55
CA ILE A 149 6.94 -8.40 3.94
C ILE A 149 6.49 -9.59 4.77
N MET A 150 5.48 -10.34 4.31
CA MET A 150 4.88 -11.46 5.03
C MET A 150 5.87 -12.58 5.39
N ALA A 151 6.89 -12.79 4.54
CA ALA A 151 7.91 -13.80 4.78
C ALA A 151 8.74 -13.56 6.05
N TYR A 152 8.89 -12.30 6.45
CA TYR A 152 9.74 -11.90 7.58
C TYR A 152 8.96 -11.43 8.81
N LEU A 153 7.64 -11.41 8.75
CA LEU A 153 6.83 -11.10 9.92
C LEU A 153 7.04 -12.14 11.04
N PRO A 154 7.07 -11.71 12.31
CA PRO A 154 6.97 -12.62 13.45
C PRO A 154 5.77 -13.55 13.27
N LYS A 155 5.93 -14.84 13.64
CA LYS A 155 4.92 -15.88 13.42
C LYS A 155 3.53 -15.46 13.93
N THR A 156 3.44 -14.88 15.12
CA THR A 156 2.18 -14.44 15.72
C THR A 156 1.49 -13.35 14.90
N VAL A 157 2.25 -12.40 14.35
CA VAL A 157 1.73 -11.33 13.49
C VAL A 157 1.29 -11.90 12.15
N ARG A 158 2.13 -12.74 11.53
CA ARG A 158 1.82 -13.40 10.26
C ARG A 158 0.56 -14.28 10.36
N ASP A 159 0.43 -15.06 11.43
CA ASP A 159 -0.73 -15.93 11.64
C ASP A 159 -2.03 -15.12 11.79
N ARG A 160 -1.96 -13.93 12.40
CA ARG A 160 -3.09 -12.98 12.43
C ARG A 160 -3.51 -12.58 11.02
N TYR A 161 -2.59 -12.15 10.14
CA TYR A 161 -2.93 -11.82 8.74
C TYR A 161 -3.52 -13.04 8.00
N LEU A 162 -2.94 -14.21 8.18
CA LEU A 162 -3.41 -15.46 7.57
C LEU A 162 -4.80 -15.88 8.03
N SER A 163 -5.27 -15.45 9.21
CA SER A 163 -6.56 -15.83 9.76
C SER A 163 -7.75 -15.17 9.06
N TYR A 164 -7.56 -14.02 8.43
CA TYR A 164 -8.60 -13.30 7.69
C TYR A 164 -8.28 -13.11 6.20
N MET A 165 -7.11 -13.57 5.77
CA MET A 165 -6.69 -13.45 4.37
C MET A 165 -7.55 -14.31 3.46
N THR A 166 -8.08 -13.71 2.39
CA THR A 166 -8.73 -14.41 1.30
C THR A 166 -7.73 -14.64 0.17
N PHE A 167 -7.61 -15.90 -0.26
CA PHE A 167 -6.75 -16.27 -1.39
C PHE A 167 -7.52 -16.15 -2.71
N THR A 168 -7.91 -14.93 -3.05
CA THR A 168 -8.69 -14.65 -4.26
C THR A 168 -7.92 -15.05 -5.51
N ARG A 169 -8.56 -15.81 -6.38
CA ARG A 169 -7.98 -16.21 -7.67
C ARG A 169 -8.15 -15.09 -8.70
N TYR A 170 -7.07 -14.56 -9.21
CA TYR A 170 -7.06 -13.59 -10.33
C TYR A 170 -6.85 -14.28 -11.68
N ASN A 171 -6.05 -15.33 -11.71
CA ASN A 171 -5.79 -16.15 -12.90
C ASN A 171 -5.27 -17.54 -12.51
N SER A 172 -4.78 -18.32 -13.47
CA SER A 172 -4.29 -19.70 -13.23
C SER A 172 -2.97 -19.78 -12.45
N ARG A 173 -2.25 -18.65 -12.30
CA ARG A 173 -0.95 -18.59 -11.60
C ARG A 173 -1.08 -18.10 -10.17
N THR A 174 -2.20 -17.51 -9.81
CA THR A 174 -2.45 -17.00 -8.46
C THR A 174 -2.33 -18.12 -7.42
N ILE A 175 -1.58 -17.87 -6.35
CA ILE A 175 -1.55 -18.74 -5.17
C ILE A 175 -2.92 -18.68 -4.48
N THR A 176 -3.60 -19.82 -4.35
CA THR A 176 -4.98 -19.89 -3.87
C THR A 176 -5.17 -20.76 -2.63
N SER A 177 -4.09 -21.23 -2.01
CA SER A 177 -4.17 -21.97 -0.74
C SER A 177 -3.15 -21.46 0.27
N ARG A 178 -3.51 -21.58 1.54
CA ARG A 178 -2.64 -21.21 2.66
C ARG A 178 -1.33 -22.00 2.66
N GLU A 179 -1.42 -23.30 2.36
CA GLU A 179 -0.28 -24.22 2.33
C GLU A 179 0.74 -23.79 1.26
N ALA A 180 0.30 -23.61 0.02
CA ALA A 180 1.16 -23.16 -1.08
C ALA A 180 1.75 -21.76 -0.78
N TYR A 181 0.98 -20.89 -0.14
CA TYR A 181 1.48 -19.58 0.26
C TYR A 181 2.57 -19.66 1.33
N LEU A 182 2.41 -20.50 2.34
CA LEU A 182 3.45 -20.70 3.36
C LEU A 182 4.74 -21.27 2.75
N GLU A 183 4.64 -22.21 1.82
CA GLU A 183 5.81 -22.72 1.08
C GLU A 183 6.51 -21.61 0.27
N GLU A 184 5.73 -20.74 -0.36
CA GLU A 184 6.27 -19.59 -1.08
C GLU A 184 6.97 -18.61 -0.12
N LEU A 185 6.37 -18.30 1.04
CA LEU A 185 7.00 -17.44 2.04
C LEU A 185 8.32 -18.01 2.58
N GLU A 186 8.44 -19.32 2.73
CA GLU A 186 9.70 -19.96 3.12
C GLU A 186 10.78 -19.77 2.04
N LYS A 187 10.44 -19.89 0.76
CA LYS A 187 11.36 -19.63 -0.35
C LYS A 187 11.80 -18.17 -0.32
N VAL A 188 10.85 -17.24 -0.18
CA VAL A 188 11.13 -15.80 -0.08
C VAL A 188 12.07 -15.51 1.09
N GLY A 189 11.82 -16.08 2.27
CA GLY A 189 12.67 -15.93 3.45
C GLY A 189 14.11 -16.40 3.23
N LYS A 190 14.30 -17.52 2.49
CA LYS A 190 15.63 -18.06 2.16
C LYS A 190 16.38 -17.25 1.12
N GLN A 191 15.67 -16.78 0.08
CA GLN A 191 16.31 -16.09 -1.05
C GLN A 191 16.42 -14.56 -0.87
N GLY A 192 15.62 -13.97 0.03
CA GLY A 192 15.67 -12.53 0.37
C GLY A 192 14.92 -11.61 -0.59
N TYR A 193 14.09 -12.15 -1.45
CA TYR A 193 13.22 -11.41 -2.37
C TYR A 193 11.98 -12.21 -2.72
N ALA A 194 10.94 -11.54 -3.20
CA ALA A 194 9.73 -12.16 -3.71
C ALA A 194 9.50 -11.76 -5.17
N MET A 195 8.78 -12.59 -5.88
CA MET A 195 8.30 -12.30 -7.24
C MET A 195 6.77 -12.41 -7.29
N ASP A 196 6.15 -11.53 -8.04
CA ASP A 196 4.85 -11.77 -8.65
C ASP A 196 5.12 -12.11 -10.13
N ASN A 197 4.93 -13.37 -10.48
CA ASN A 197 5.14 -13.86 -11.84
C ASN A 197 3.80 -14.03 -12.55
N GLU A 198 3.17 -12.89 -12.86
CA GLU A 198 1.83 -12.84 -13.46
C GLU A 198 0.73 -13.42 -12.54
N GLU A 199 0.90 -13.35 -11.22
CA GLU A 199 -0.04 -13.93 -10.24
C GLU A 199 -1.30 -13.06 -10.05
N GLU A 200 -1.13 -11.73 -10.05
CA GLU A 200 -2.22 -10.78 -9.98
C GLU A 200 -2.69 -10.36 -11.38
N LEU A 201 -1.75 -9.94 -12.23
CA LEU A 201 -2.05 -9.42 -13.56
C LEU A 201 -1.22 -10.13 -14.63
N SER A 202 -1.89 -10.77 -15.61
CA SER A 202 -1.22 -11.41 -16.75
C SER A 202 -0.38 -10.40 -17.54
N GLY A 203 0.83 -10.81 -17.93
CA GLY A 203 1.78 -9.97 -18.67
C GLY A 203 2.60 -9.03 -17.79
N VAL A 204 2.41 -9.05 -16.48
CA VAL A 204 3.16 -8.21 -15.52
C VAL A 204 4.02 -9.08 -14.61
N ILE A 205 5.26 -8.68 -14.43
CA ILE A 205 6.18 -9.27 -13.46
C ILE A 205 6.57 -8.19 -12.44
N CYS A 206 6.56 -8.56 -11.15
CA CYS A 206 7.10 -7.71 -10.11
C CYS A 206 8.19 -8.47 -9.34
N VAL A 207 9.24 -7.74 -8.95
CA VAL A 207 10.32 -8.23 -8.09
C VAL A 207 10.40 -7.32 -6.88
N GLY A 208 10.23 -7.85 -5.67
CA GLY A 208 10.18 -7.08 -4.44
C GLY A 208 11.11 -7.62 -3.36
N ALA A 209 11.60 -6.73 -2.49
CA ALA A 209 12.40 -7.10 -1.33
C ALA A 209 11.99 -6.27 -0.10
N PRO A 210 12.11 -6.85 1.12
CA PRO A 210 11.70 -6.18 2.34
C PRO A 210 12.71 -5.12 2.78
N ILE A 211 12.22 -4.13 3.50
CA ILE A 211 13.00 -3.14 4.24
C ILE A 211 12.81 -3.44 5.73
N PHE A 212 13.90 -3.44 6.48
CA PHE A 212 13.89 -3.71 7.91
C PHE A 212 14.22 -2.47 8.73
N ASN A 213 13.54 -2.28 9.83
CA ASN A 213 13.90 -1.27 10.83
C ASN A 213 14.97 -1.79 11.82
N TYR A 214 15.37 -0.95 12.77
CA TYR A 214 16.40 -1.26 13.80
C TYR A 214 16.09 -2.49 14.66
N THR A 215 14.83 -2.90 14.76
CA THR A 215 14.42 -4.11 15.50
C THR A 215 14.47 -5.38 14.66
N GLY A 216 14.76 -5.27 13.36
CA GLY A 216 14.66 -6.36 12.39
C GLY A 216 13.24 -6.66 11.93
N TYR A 217 12.28 -5.78 12.24
CA TYR A 217 10.91 -5.90 11.75
C TYR A 217 10.81 -5.42 10.31
N PRO A 218 10.09 -6.14 9.40
CA PRO A 218 9.89 -5.71 8.03
C PRO A 218 8.90 -4.54 7.99
N CYS A 219 9.42 -3.31 7.98
CA CYS A 219 8.61 -2.09 8.02
C CYS A 219 8.02 -1.67 6.66
N GLY A 220 8.45 -2.30 5.58
CA GLY A 220 7.93 -2.07 4.23
C GLY A 220 8.63 -2.95 3.21
N ALA A 221 8.28 -2.72 1.94
CA ALA A 221 8.98 -3.33 0.80
C ALA A 221 9.10 -2.35 -0.34
N ILE A 222 10.18 -2.46 -1.11
CA ILE A 222 10.24 -1.87 -2.44
C ILE A 222 10.13 -2.96 -3.49
N TRP A 223 9.61 -2.59 -4.65
CA TRP A 223 9.51 -3.50 -5.78
C TRP A 223 9.60 -2.79 -7.11
N ILE A 224 10.00 -3.53 -8.13
CA ILE A 224 9.97 -3.13 -9.52
C ILE A 224 8.77 -3.78 -10.19
N SER A 225 8.01 -3.01 -10.98
CA SER A 225 6.94 -3.52 -11.83
C SER A 225 7.23 -3.22 -13.30
N GLY A 226 7.15 -4.24 -14.12
CA GLY A 226 7.35 -4.11 -15.56
C GLY A 226 6.58 -5.16 -16.37
N PRO A 227 6.40 -4.93 -17.68
CA PRO A 227 5.85 -5.93 -18.57
C PRO A 227 6.80 -7.14 -18.66
N LYS A 228 6.22 -8.32 -18.74
CA LYS A 228 6.96 -9.59 -18.84
C LYS A 228 7.99 -9.60 -19.97
N ASP A 229 7.64 -9.01 -21.12
CA ASP A 229 8.52 -9.02 -22.29
C ASP A 229 9.82 -8.23 -22.07
N ARG A 230 9.83 -7.24 -21.15
CA ARG A 230 11.05 -6.52 -20.76
C ARG A 230 11.82 -7.25 -19.65
N LEU A 231 11.13 -7.93 -18.76
CA LEU A 231 11.71 -8.61 -17.61
C LEU A 231 12.11 -10.06 -17.95
N SER A 232 13.06 -10.22 -18.88
CA SER A 232 13.67 -11.51 -19.19
C SER A 232 14.34 -12.12 -17.94
N LYS A 233 14.65 -13.41 -17.96
CA LYS A 233 15.29 -14.09 -16.82
C LYS A 233 16.59 -13.42 -16.39
N GLU A 234 17.38 -12.91 -17.35
CA GLU A 234 18.64 -12.21 -17.06
C GLU A 234 18.39 -10.84 -16.43
N VAL A 235 17.43 -10.07 -16.95
CA VAL A 235 17.03 -8.77 -16.39
C VAL A 235 16.50 -8.97 -14.98
N VAL A 236 15.62 -9.96 -14.74
CA VAL A 236 15.12 -10.31 -13.41
C VAL A 236 16.28 -10.62 -12.45
N LYS A 237 17.27 -11.43 -12.87
CA LYS A 237 18.44 -11.76 -12.04
C LYS A 237 19.22 -10.51 -11.62
N ASN A 238 19.44 -9.58 -12.54
CA ASN A 238 20.11 -8.32 -12.26
C ASN A 238 19.26 -7.42 -11.36
N THR A 239 17.95 -7.32 -11.62
CA THR A 239 17.00 -6.59 -10.79
C THR A 239 16.97 -7.11 -9.36
N VAL A 240 16.97 -8.43 -9.16
CA VAL A 240 17.05 -9.06 -7.83
C VAL A 240 18.32 -8.66 -7.10
N LYS A 241 19.47 -8.65 -7.78
CA LYS A 241 20.73 -8.19 -7.15
C LYS A 241 20.61 -6.74 -6.70
N THR A 242 20.23 -5.85 -7.61
CA THR A 242 20.12 -4.41 -7.34
C THR A 242 19.11 -4.10 -6.24
N ILE A 243 17.93 -4.72 -6.26
CA ILE A 243 16.89 -4.44 -5.25
C ILE A 243 17.31 -4.89 -3.85
N LYS A 244 18.04 -6.01 -3.73
CA LYS A 244 18.59 -6.48 -2.44
C LYS A 244 19.69 -5.55 -1.92
N GLU A 245 20.52 -5.02 -2.79
CA GLU A 245 21.53 -4.02 -2.42
C GLU A 245 20.86 -2.74 -1.90
N VAL A 246 19.88 -2.24 -2.63
CA VAL A 246 19.14 -1.01 -2.27
C VAL A 246 18.34 -1.19 -0.98
N THR A 247 17.61 -2.29 -0.80
CA THR A 247 16.89 -2.54 0.47
C THR A 247 17.83 -2.72 1.64
N GLY A 248 19.02 -3.28 1.41
CA GLY A 248 20.07 -3.37 2.40
C GLY A 248 20.59 -2.00 2.85
N LEU A 249 20.83 -1.07 1.91
CA LEU A 249 21.22 0.31 2.21
C LEU A 249 20.14 1.02 3.03
N ILE A 250 18.89 1.00 2.58
CA ILE A 250 17.76 1.60 3.29
C ILE A 250 17.65 1.02 4.71
N SER A 251 17.70 -0.31 4.84
CA SER A 251 17.58 -0.95 6.15
C SER A 251 18.73 -0.55 7.10
N ASN A 252 19.96 -0.42 6.58
CA ASN A 252 21.10 0.07 7.36
C ASN A 252 20.90 1.51 7.85
N GLU A 253 20.36 2.41 7.01
CA GLU A 253 20.03 3.79 7.37
C GLU A 253 18.91 3.84 8.42
N LEU A 254 17.97 2.88 8.40
CA LEU A 254 16.94 2.69 9.42
C LEU A 254 17.45 1.98 10.69
N GLY A 255 18.76 1.79 10.79
CA GLY A 255 19.41 1.23 11.98
C GLY A 255 19.46 -0.29 12.05
N PHE A 256 18.99 -1.01 11.03
CA PHE A 256 19.11 -2.47 10.97
C PHE A 256 20.58 -2.89 10.87
N ARG A 257 21.00 -3.78 11.78
CA ARG A 257 22.33 -4.40 11.77
C ARG A 257 22.13 -5.91 11.67
N LYS A 258 22.69 -6.52 10.65
CA LYS A 258 22.69 -7.99 10.45
C LYS A 258 23.70 -8.65 11.38
#